data_4c241654d554a09e909e75f325cb4c7e
#
_entry.id   4c241654d554a09e909e75f325cb4c7e
#
_cell.length_a   1.000
_cell.length_b   1.000
_cell.length_c   1.000
_cell.angle_alpha   90.00
_cell.angle_beta   90.00
_cell.angle_gamma   90.00
#
_symmetry.space_group_name_H-M   'P 1'
#
loop_
_entity.id
_entity.type
_entity.pdbx_description
1 polymer ?
#
loop_
_entity_poly.entity_id
_entity_poly.type
_entity_poly.pdbx_seq_one_letter_code
_entity_poly.pdbx_strand_id
1 'polypeptide(L)'
;MIKRIIYLFACCLVICSLAGCAGNGDDEADMPDVHSLADMLMQNVKFEDSVEEVSSETALRYYGIDSVQVQDSAVYMSTGATAEELAVFQASSTVDAQGILADMKKRRDSQLQMYLDYKSSETARLDDAVLYVHDTFVVYMVSDDSETAQGII
;
A
#
# COMPACT_ATOMS: atom_id res chain seq x y z
N MET A 1 -67.73 -19.46 18.47
CA MET A 1 -66.66 -19.87 17.50
C MET A 1 -66.12 -18.71 16.64
N ILE A 2 -66.81 -17.60 16.48
CA ILE A 2 -66.41 -16.48 15.61
C ILE A 2 -65.28 -15.61 16.23
N LYS A 3 -65.19 -15.52 17.56
CA LYS A 3 -64.17 -14.70 18.24
C LYS A 3 -62.73 -15.28 18.18
N ARG A 4 -62.55 -16.56 17.90
CA ARG A 4 -61.21 -17.20 17.76
C ARG A 4 -60.63 -17.10 16.36
N ILE A 5 -61.42 -16.79 15.37
CA ILE A 5 -60.97 -16.63 13.96
C ILE A 5 -60.39 -15.22 13.73
N ILE A 6 -60.89 -14.22 14.49
CA ILE A 6 -60.42 -12.82 14.36
C ILE A 6 -59.00 -12.65 14.90
N TYR A 7 -58.59 -13.42 15.92
CA TYR A 7 -57.21 -13.35 16.49
C TYR A 7 -56.15 -14.03 15.61
N LEU A 8 -56.58 -14.97 14.74
CA LEU A 8 -55.66 -15.62 13.82
C LEU A 8 -55.33 -14.77 12.58
N PHE A 9 -56.20 -13.80 12.24
CA PHE A 9 -55.98 -12.91 11.09
C PHE A 9 -55.19 -11.63 11.48
N ALA A 10 -55.16 -11.28 12.78
CA ALA A 10 -54.41 -10.12 13.27
C ALA A 10 -52.91 -10.43 13.48
N CYS A 11 -52.51 -11.70 13.51
CA CYS A 11 -51.11 -12.11 13.74
C CYS A 11 -50.29 -12.25 12.46
N CYS A 12 -50.91 -12.19 11.27
CA CYS A 12 -50.20 -12.32 9.99
C CYS A 12 -49.78 -11.00 9.33
N LEU A 13 -50.06 -9.85 9.96
CA LEU A 13 -49.81 -8.52 9.37
C LEU A 13 -48.60 -7.76 9.98
N VAL A 14 -47.81 -8.41 10.85
CA VAL A 14 -46.64 -7.76 11.49
C VAL A 14 -45.28 -8.37 11.09
N ILE A 15 -45.27 -9.34 10.15
CA ILE A 15 -44.02 -10.01 9.73
C ILE A 15 -43.58 -9.61 8.30
N CYS A 16 -43.85 -8.40 7.86
CA CYS A 16 -43.44 -7.93 6.53
C CYS A 16 -42.73 -6.56 6.57
N SER A 17 -41.81 -6.31 7.51
CA SER A 17 -41.01 -5.08 7.47
C SER A 17 -39.61 -5.25 8.05
N LEU A 18 -38.98 -6.40 7.80
CA LEU A 18 -37.52 -6.57 7.99
C LEU A 18 -36.90 -7.19 6.73
N ALA A 19 -37.29 -6.67 5.54
CA ALA A 19 -36.42 -6.75 4.38
C ALA A 19 -35.38 -5.65 4.56
N GLY A 20 -34.49 -5.82 5.54
CA GLY A 20 -33.25 -5.09 5.59
C GLY A 20 -32.48 -5.44 4.33
N CYS A 21 -32.16 -4.45 3.52
CA CYS A 21 -31.16 -4.55 2.47
C CYS A 21 -29.91 -5.15 3.10
N ALA A 22 -29.65 -6.43 2.85
CA ALA A 22 -28.31 -6.97 2.88
C ALA A 22 -27.62 -6.33 1.68
N GLY A 23 -27.03 -5.15 1.86
CA GLY A 23 -25.98 -4.68 1.00
C GLY A 23 -24.88 -5.71 1.14
N ASN A 24 -24.66 -6.52 0.13
CA ASN A 24 -23.35 -7.10 -0.11
C ASN A 24 -22.44 -5.92 -0.46
N GLY A 25 -21.94 -5.25 0.57
CA GLY A 25 -20.67 -4.57 0.49
C GLY A 25 -19.65 -5.69 0.67
N ASP A 26 -19.01 -6.10 -0.41
CA ASP A 26 -17.66 -6.60 -0.31
C ASP A 26 -16.90 -5.45 0.35
N ASP A 27 -16.59 -5.59 1.65
CA ASP A 27 -15.63 -4.75 2.34
C ASP A 27 -14.25 -5.13 1.77
N GLU A 28 -13.98 -4.78 0.53
CA GLU A 28 -12.64 -4.52 0.06
C GLU A 28 -12.20 -3.33 0.89
N ALA A 29 -11.33 -3.56 1.87
CA ALA A 29 -10.77 -2.51 2.69
C ALA A 29 -10.09 -1.52 1.73
N ASP A 30 -10.72 -0.36 1.56
CA ASP A 30 -10.22 0.68 0.68
C ASP A 30 -8.81 1.06 1.16
N MET A 31 -7.84 1.02 0.25
CA MET A 31 -6.45 1.36 0.61
C MET A 31 -6.43 2.78 1.16
N PRO A 32 -5.75 3.01 2.30
CA PRO A 32 -5.59 4.36 2.82
C PRO A 32 -4.89 5.24 1.75
N ASP A 33 -5.07 6.55 1.82
CA ASP A 33 -4.34 7.47 0.92
C ASP A 33 -2.82 7.30 1.08
N VAL A 34 -2.07 7.79 0.09
CA VAL A 34 -0.61 7.64 -0.02
C VAL A 34 0.12 8.05 1.27
N HIS A 35 -0.23 9.20 1.82
CA HIS A 35 0.46 9.73 2.99
C HIS A 35 0.07 8.96 4.26
N SER A 36 -1.20 8.59 4.42
CA SER A 36 -1.66 7.75 5.53
C SER A 36 -0.99 6.37 5.51
N LEU A 37 -0.86 5.74 4.34
CA LEU A 37 -0.16 4.47 4.20
C LEU A 37 1.33 4.60 4.51
N ALA A 38 1.98 5.64 3.98
CA ALA A 38 3.39 5.91 4.26
C ALA A 38 3.62 6.17 5.76
N ASP A 39 2.77 6.95 6.42
CA ASP A 39 2.83 7.21 7.86
C ASP A 39 2.66 5.91 8.68
N MET A 40 1.74 5.04 8.28
CA MET A 40 1.56 3.74 8.95
C MET A 40 2.82 2.88 8.84
N LEU A 41 3.45 2.82 7.67
CA LEU A 41 4.69 2.09 7.45
C LEU A 41 5.83 2.71 8.25
N MET A 42 6.02 4.04 8.19
CA MET A 42 7.06 4.75 8.93
C MET A 42 6.97 4.60 10.44
N GLN A 43 5.75 4.51 11.00
CA GLN A 43 5.53 4.36 12.44
C GLN A 43 5.72 2.94 12.97
N ASN A 44 5.53 1.93 12.14
CA ASN A 44 5.51 0.54 12.58
C ASN A 44 6.72 -0.27 12.11
N VAL A 45 7.34 0.09 10.98
CA VAL A 45 8.53 -0.56 10.44
C VAL A 45 9.78 0.06 11.03
N LYS A 46 10.77 -0.77 11.33
CA LYS A 46 12.05 -0.32 11.88
C LYS A 46 13.04 -0.03 10.77
N PHE A 47 13.68 1.13 10.88
CA PHE A 47 14.82 1.54 10.06
C PHE A 47 16.08 1.68 10.93
N GLU A 48 17.22 1.26 10.40
CA GLU A 48 18.53 1.39 11.06
C GLU A 48 19.07 2.81 10.92
N ASP A 49 18.95 3.37 9.70
CA ASP A 49 19.39 4.73 9.40
C ASP A 49 18.21 5.72 9.54
N SER A 50 18.54 7.00 9.59
CA SER A 50 17.54 8.06 9.46
C SER A 50 17.02 8.08 8.03
N VAL A 51 15.72 7.95 7.86
CA VAL A 51 15.05 8.12 6.57
C VAL A 51 14.28 9.43 6.59
N GLU A 52 14.47 10.25 5.56
CA GLU A 52 13.85 11.57 5.44
C GLU A 52 13.01 11.64 4.18
N GLU A 53 11.88 12.35 4.27
CA GLU A 53 11.00 12.56 3.12
C GLU A 53 11.70 13.42 2.06
N VAL A 54 11.61 12.98 0.81
CA VAL A 54 12.09 13.72 -0.35
C VAL A 54 10.92 14.30 -1.15
N SER A 55 11.15 15.41 -1.86
CA SER A 55 10.09 15.97 -2.72
C SER A 55 9.69 15.01 -3.84
N SER A 56 8.43 15.06 -4.27
CA SER A 56 7.94 14.24 -5.39
C SER A 56 8.79 14.40 -6.65
N GLU A 57 9.26 15.62 -6.98
CA GLU A 57 10.16 15.85 -8.11
C GLU A 57 11.47 15.07 -7.95
N THR A 58 12.03 15.07 -6.76
CA THR A 58 13.27 14.32 -6.46
C THR A 58 13.01 12.82 -6.57
N ALA A 59 11.91 12.31 -5.99
CA ALA A 59 11.52 10.93 -6.07
C ALA A 59 11.37 10.46 -7.52
N LEU A 60 10.55 11.13 -8.32
CA LEU A 60 10.32 10.79 -9.72
C LEU A 60 11.63 10.69 -10.52
N ARG A 61 12.57 11.62 -10.29
CA ARG A 61 13.88 11.59 -10.92
C ARG A 61 14.73 10.38 -10.48
N TYR A 62 14.69 10.01 -9.20
CA TYR A 62 15.45 8.85 -8.69
C TYR A 62 14.92 7.53 -9.24
N TYR A 63 13.60 7.42 -9.42
CA TYR A 63 12.97 6.21 -9.97
C TYR A 63 12.93 6.20 -11.50
N GLY A 64 13.13 7.35 -12.14
CA GLY A 64 13.00 7.50 -13.60
C GLY A 64 11.54 7.44 -14.07
N ILE A 65 10.61 7.85 -13.20
CA ILE A 65 9.15 7.82 -13.46
C ILE A 65 8.73 9.16 -14.08
N ASP A 66 7.89 9.11 -15.11
CA ASP A 66 7.28 10.31 -15.68
C ASP A 66 6.15 10.82 -14.76
N SER A 67 6.13 12.13 -14.53
CA SER A 67 5.13 12.78 -13.66
C SER A 67 3.69 12.56 -14.10
N VAL A 68 3.43 12.33 -15.37
CA VAL A 68 2.08 12.05 -15.89
C VAL A 68 1.53 10.69 -15.44
N GLN A 69 2.41 9.78 -15.00
CA GLN A 69 2.04 8.46 -14.51
C GLN A 69 1.62 8.45 -13.02
N VAL A 70 1.86 9.55 -12.29
CA VAL A 70 1.69 9.63 -10.83
C VAL A 70 0.66 10.68 -10.47
N GLN A 71 -0.29 10.32 -9.62
CA GLN A 71 -1.24 11.25 -9.00
C GLN A 71 -0.70 11.80 -7.69
N ASP A 72 -0.09 10.93 -6.87
CA ASP A 72 0.44 11.29 -5.55
C ASP A 72 1.61 10.38 -5.16
N SER A 73 2.48 10.85 -4.26
CA SER A 73 3.62 10.08 -3.78
C SER A 73 4.12 10.54 -2.43
N ALA A 74 4.55 9.58 -1.59
CA ALA A 74 5.30 9.81 -0.37
C ALA A 74 6.54 8.91 -0.40
N VAL A 75 7.73 9.51 -0.39
CA VAL A 75 9.00 8.80 -0.53
C VAL A 75 9.98 9.25 0.52
N TYR A 76 10.54 8.29 1.24
CA TYR A 76 11.54 8.46 2.29
C TYR A 76 12.80 7.71 1.92
N MET A 77 13.94 8.37 2.02
CA MET A 77 15.25 7.82 1.67
C MET A 77 16.21 7.94 2.84
N SER A 78 17.06 6.94 3.01
CA SER A 78 18.16 6.99 3.98
C SER A 78 19.21 8.03 3.59
N THR A 79 20.13 8.31 4.52
CA THR A 79 21.27 9.21 4.28
C THR A 79 22.25 8.69 3.21
N GLY A 80 22.07 7.45 2.76
CA GLY A 80 22.99 6.72 1.89
C GLY A 80 23.97 5.83 2.64
N ALA A 81 23.92 5.81 3.98
CA ALA A 81 24.70 4.88 4.80
C ALA A 81 24.13 3.44 4.73
N THR A 82 22.84 3.32 4.46
CA THR A 82 22.14 2.06 4.23
C THR A 82 21.37 2.11 2.91
N ALA A 83 20.83 0.95 2.48
CA ALA A 83 19.93 0.87 1.32
C ALA A 83 18.47 1.14 1.68
N GLU A 84 18.18 1.52 2.91
CA GLU A 84 16.83 1.69 3.43
C GLU A 84 16.06 2.78 2.70
N GLU A 85 14.83 2.48 2.34
CA GLU A 85 13.98 3.33 1.52
C GLU A 85 12.52 2.91 1.66
N LEU A 86 11.61 3.88 1.69
CA LEU A 86 10.17 3.67 1.57
C LEU A 86 9.64 4.56 0.44
N ALA A 87 8.90 3.98 -0.49
CA ALA A 87 8.20 4.73 -1.53
C ALA A 87 6.78 4.20 -1.69
N VAL A 88 5.81 5.10 -1.56
CA VAL A 88 4.40 4.87 -1.84
C VAL A 88 3.99 5.79 -2.98
N PHE A 89 3.48 5.21 -4.07
CA PHE A 89 2.96 5.94 -5.21
C PHE A 89 1.50 5.59 -5.47
N GLN A 90 0.71 6.59 -5.80
CA GLN A 90 -0.58 6.41 -6.45
C GLN A 90 -0.42 6.72 -7.94
N ALA A 91 -0.55 5.71 -8.76
CA ALA A 91 -0.45 5.84 -10.21
C ALA A 91 -1.73 6.44 -10.82
N SER A 92 -1.62 7.04 -12.01
CA SER A 92 -2.74 7.60 -12.75
C SER A 92 -3.68 6.52 -13.32
N SER A 93 -3.18 5.31 -13.48
CA SER A 93 -3.93 4.13 -13.95
C SER A 93 -3.28 2.83 -13.46
N THR A 94 -4.00 1.73 -13.53
CA THR A 94 -3.46 0.39 -13.25
C THR A 94 -2.32 -0.01 -14.21
N VAL A 95 -2.32 0.50 -15.44
CA VAL A 95 -1.23 0.30 -16.41
C VAL A 95 0.01 1.06 -15.96
N ASP A 96 -0.15 2.32 -15.50
CA ASP A 96 0.95 3.11 -14.97
C ASP A 96 1.52 2.48 -13.69
N ALA A 97 0.67 1.91 -12.82
CA ALA A 97 1.10 1.20 -11.63
C ALA A 97 2.05 0.03 -11.94
N GLN A 98 1.77 -0.73 -12.99
CA GLN A 98 2.67 -1.79 -13.46
C GLN A 98 3.99 -1.23 -14.02
N GLY A 99 3.94 -0.09 -14.70
CA GLY A 99 5.12 0.64 -15.16
C GLY A 99 6.00 1.09 -13.99
N ILE A 100 5.40 1.75 -13.01
CA ILE A 100 6.08 2.20 -11.77
C ILE A 100 6.71 1.01 -11.03
N LEU A 101 5.98 -0.10 -10.87
CA LEU A 101 6.53 -1.31 -10.26
C LEU A 101 7.77 -1.83 -11.01
N ALA A 102 7.76 -1.75 -12.34
CA ALA A 102 8.92 -2.16 -13.15
C ALA A 102 10.12 -1.23 -12.92
N ASP A 103 9.89 0.07 -12.76
CA ASP A 103 10.95 1.05 -12.48
C ASP A 103 11.50 0.89 -11.05
N MET A 104 10.66 0.57 -10.07
CA MET A 104 11.10 0.20 -8.72
C MET A 104 12.01 -1.06 -8.72
N LYS A 105 11.66 -2.07 -9.50
CA LYS A 105 12.51 -3.27 -9.68
C LYS A 105 13.87 -2.91 -10.27
N LYS A 106 13.90 -2.06 -11.29
CA LYS A 106 15.17 -1.57 -11.87
C LYS A 106 16.02 -0.82 -10.85
N ARG A 107 15.37 0.04 -10.02
CA ARG A 107 16.06 0.76 -8.94
C ARG A 107 16.68 -0.22 -7.96
N ARG A 108 15.90 -1.17 -7.43
CA ARG A 108 16.41 -2.22 -6.53
C ARG A 108 17.61 -2.94 -7.13
N ASP A 109 17.51 -3.38 -8.38
CA ASP A 109 18.58 -4.12 -9.05
C ASP A 109 19.84 -3.26 -9.24
N SER A 110 19.67 -1.96 -9.51
CA SER A 110 20.78 -1.01 -9.58
C SER A 110 21.43 -0.78 -8.23
N GLN A 111 20.64 -0.68 -7.15
CA GLN A 111 21.15 -0.58 -5.79
C GLN A 111 21.91 -1.85 -5.38
N LEU A 112 21.37 -3.04 -5.71
CA LEU A 112 22.08 -4.31 -5.47
C LEU A 112 23.49 -4.30 -6.08
N GLN A 113 23.63 -3.88 -7.34
CA GLN A 113 24.94 -3.82 -7.99
C GLN A 113 25.87 -2.81 -7.29
N MET A 114 25.34 -1.64 -6.91
CA MET A 114 26.14 -0.61 -6.22
C MET A 114 26.60 -1.09 -4.84
N TYR A 115 25.71 -1.70 -4.06
CA TYR A 115 26.01 -2.14 -2.69
C TYR A 115 26.90 -3.39 -2.65
N LEU A 116 26.89 -4.25 -3.67
CA LEU A 116 27.82 -5.38 -3.79
C LEU A 116 29.28 -4.92 -3.66
N ASP A 117 29.61 -3.78 -4.27
CA ASP A 117 30.99 -3.24 -4.26
C ASP A 117 31.27 -2.33 -3.05
N TYR A 118 30.23 -1.64 -2.54
CA TYR A 118 30.39 -0.62 -1.49
C TYR A 118 30.14 -1.15 -0.07
N LYS A 119 29.05 -1.86 0.16
CA LYS A 119 28.63 -2.37 1.47
C LYS A 119 27.79 -3.63 1.27
N SER A 120 28.43 -4.76 1.08
CA SER A 120 27.74 -6.02 0.73
C SER A 120 26.72 -6.52 1.79
N SER A 121 26.77 -6.00 3.03
CA SER A 121 25.76 -6.28 4.03
C SER A 121 24.34 -5.79 3.65
N GLU A 122 24.25 -4.76 2.80
CA GLU A 122 22.96 -4.21 2.36
C GLU A 122 22.29 -5.06 1.29
N THR A 123 23.00 -5.97 0.65
CA THR A 123 22.40 -6.80 -0.42
C THR A 123 21.28 -7.72 0.09
N ALA A 124 21.44 -8.27 1.30
CA ALA A 124 20.38 -9.10 1.91
C ALA A 124 19.09 -8.29 2.13
N ARG A 125 19.21 -7.04 2.62
CA ARG A 125 18.08 -6.12 2.82
C ARG A 125 17.38 -5.77 1.51
N LEU A 126 18.15 -5.59 0.43
CA LEU A 126 17.61 -5.34 -0.91
C LEU A 126 16.98 -6.57 -1.55
N ASP A 127 17.50 -7.77 -1.29
CA ASP A 127 16.91 -9.03 -1.73
C ASP A 127 15.54 -9.29 -1.06
N ASP A 128 15.39 -8.87 0.20
CA ASP A 128 14.16 -8.97 0.99
C ASP A 128 13.21 -7.76 0.80
N ALA A 129 13.52 -6.87 -0.15
CA ALA A 129 12.72 -5.67 -0.40
C ALA A 129 11.25 -6.01 -0.75
N VAL A 130 10.33 -5.27 -0.14
CA VAL A 130 8.90 -5.37 -0.44
C VAL A 130 8.60 -4.60 -1.71
N LEU A 131 8.00 -5.28 -2.68
CA LEU A 131 7.52 -4.74 -3.96
C LEU A 131 6.06 -5.17 -4.10
N TYR A 132 5.15 -4.24 -3.89
CA TYR A 132 3.72 -4.51 -3.85
C TYR A 132 2.96 -3.60 -4.82
N VAL A 133 1.90 -4.12 -5.43
CA VAL A 133 0.98 -3.34 -6.25
C VAL A 133 -0.44 -3.83 -5.99
N HIS A 134 -1.33 -2.87 -5.73
CA HIS A 134 -2.76 -3.11 -5.62
C HIS A 134 -3.49 -1.95 -6.31
N ASP A 135 -4.26 -2.27 -7.34
CA ASP A 135 -4.89 -1.30 -8.22
C ASP A 135 -3.91 -0.23 -8.74
N THR A 136 -4.06 1.01 -8.28
CA THR A 136 -3.18 2.13 -8.63
C THR A 136 -2.10 2.39 -7.58
N PHE A 137 -2.11 1.70 -6.44
CA PHE A 137 -1.09 1.85 -5.42
C PHE A 137 0.11 0.96 -5.69
N VAL A 138 1.29 1.53 -5.52
CA VAL A 138 2.57 0.82 -5.65
C VAL A 138 3.43 1.14 -4.45
N VAL A 139 3.92 0.10 -3.77
CA VAL A 139 4.80 0.25 -2.60
C VAL A 139 6.13 -0.42 -2.88
N TYR A 140 7.20 0.28 -2.61
CA TYR A 140 8.56 -0.25 -2.54
C TYR A 140 9.14 0.07 -1.17
N MET A 141 9.64 -0.95 -0.47
CA MET A 141 10.28 -0.73 0.81
C MET A 141 11.47 -1.63 1.00
N VAL A 142 12.54 -1.05 1.51
CA VAL A 142 13.79 -1.69 1.87
C VAL A 142 14.05 -1.44 3.35
N SER A 143 13.97 -2.49 4.16
CA SER A 143 14.26 -2.45 5.60
C SER A 143 14.59 -3.85 6.09
N ASP A 144 15.09 -3.98 7.33
CA ASP A 144 15.27 -5.29 7.97
C ASP A 144 13.95 -5.87 8.52
N ASP A 145 12.85 -5.14 8.41
CA ASP A 145 11.53 -5.47 8.97
C ASP A 145 10.47 -5.63 7.87
N SER A 146 10.84 -6.35 6.81
CA SER A 146 9.97 -6.59 5.64
C SER A 146 8.68 -7.34 6.01
N GLU A 147 8.70 -8.20 7.04
CA GLU A 147 7.53 -8.95 7.51
C GLU A 147 6.46 -8.01 8.09
N THR A 148 6.87 -7.05 8.94
CA THR A 148 5.94 -6.03 9.47
C THR A 148 5.31 -5.21 8.34
N ALA A 149 6.11 -4.83 7.34
CA ALA A 149 5.61 -4.09 6.19
C ALA A 149 4.56 -4.87 5.39
N GLN A 150 4.83 -6.13 5.10
CA GLN A 150 3.89 -7.02 4.40
C GLN A 150 2.59 -7.24 5.18
N GLY A 151 2.62 -7.12 6.50
CA GLY A 151 1.43 -7.22 7.34
C GLY A 151 0.57 -5.97 7.37
N ILE A 152 1.09 -4.81 6.89
CA ILE A 152 0.38 -3.52 6.85
C ILE A 152 -0.30 -3.31 5.50
N ILE A 153 0.30 -3.78 4.41
CA ILE A 153 -0.20 -3.66 3.02
C ILE A 153 -0.97 -4.95 2.60
#